data_5c2d2a291514c5740b14e356cbbb0d58
#
_entry.id   5c2d2a291514c5740b14e356cbbb0d58
#
_cell.length_a   1.000
_cell.length_b   1.000
_cell.length_c   1.000
_cell.angle_alpha   90.00
_cell.angle_beta   90.00
_cell.angle_gamma   90.00
#
_symmetry.space_group_name_H-M   'P 1'
#
loop_
_entity.id
_entity.type
_entity.pdbx_description
1 polymer ?
#
loop_
_entity_poly.entity_id
_entity_poly.type
_entity_poly.pdbx_seq_one_letter_code
_entity_poly.pdbx_strand_id
1 'polypeptide(L)'
;MSRPQFTEQAWNEYLYWHVQDKKTLKKINKLISDIMRNGALTGEGKPELLKGDLFGYYSRRINDKERLVYKILDDNVVEIYSCNDHYSDK
;
A
#
# COMPACT_ATOMS: atom_id res chain seq x y z
N MET A 1 -4.02 15.39 9.60
CA MET A 1 -3.69 14.26 8.74
C MET A 1 -4.21 12.97 9.34
N SER A 2 -4.87 12.16 8.53
CA SER A 2 -5.49 10.94 9.00
C SER A 2 -4.46 9.84 9.20
N ARG A 3 -4.81 8.91 10.06
CA ARG A 3 -4.01 7.70 10.22
C ARG A 3 -4.42 6.71 9.15
N PRO A 4 -3.52 5.81 8.73
CA PRO A 4 -3.91 4.77 7.80
C PRO A 4 -4.81 3.75 8.47
N GLN A 5 -5.70 3.16 7.68
CA GLN A 5 -6.51 2.04 8.11
C GLN A 5 -6.06 0.81 7.34
N PHE A 6 -6.17 -0.35 7.95
CA PHE A 6 -5.81 -1.60 7.31
C PHE A 6 -7.04 -2.49 7.22
N THR A 7 -7.22 -3.15 6.08
CA THR A 7 -8.16 -4.27 6.03
C THR A 7 -7.60 -5.38 6.90
N GLU A 8 -8.45 -6.35 7.23
CA GLU A 8 -7.99 -7.48 8.02
C GLU A 8 -6.85 -8.20 7.31
N GLN A 9 -7.00 -8.41 6.01
CA GLN A 9 -5.94 -9.05 5.23
C GLN A 9 -4.65 -8.26 5.30
N ALA A 10 -4.73 -6.96 5.06
CA ALA A 10 -3.53 -6.12 5.06
C ALA A 10 -2.86 -6.10 6.42
N TRP A 11 -3.65 -6.10 7.48
CA TRP A 11 -3.09 -6.11 8.83
C TRP A 11 -2.31 -7.38 9.10
N ASN A 12 -2.88 -8.53 8.68
CA ASN A 12 -2.19 -9.81 8.85
C ASN A 12 -0.90 -9.85 8.04
N GLU A 13 -0.92 -9.29 6.83
CA GLU A 13 0.28 -9.24 6.01
C GLU A 13 1.33 -8.33 6.62
N TYR A 14 0.89 -7.22 7.19
CA TYR A 14 1.79 -6.29 7.86
C TYR A 14 2.49 -6.97 9.04
N LEU A 15 1.72 -7.73 9.84
CA LEU A 15 2.30 -8.46 10.96
C LEU A 15 3.27 -9.53 10.47
N TYR A 16 2.97 -10.15 9.35
CA TYR A 16 3.88 -11.12 8.74
C TYR A 16 5.24 -10.49 8.45
N TRP A 17 5.24 -9.32 7.83
CA TRP A 17 6.49 -8.64 7.54
C TRP A 17 7.22 -8.21 8.80
N HIS A 18 6.47 -7.87 9.84
CA HIS A 18 7.07 -7.49 11.10
C HIS A 18 7.93 -8.60 11.68
N VAL A 19 7.54 -9.84 11.46
CA VAL A 19 8.28 -10.99 11.94
C VAL A 19 9.33 -11.44 10.93
N GLN A 20 8.98 -11.50 9.66
CA GLN A 20 9.81 -12.13 8.65
C GLN A 20 10.89 -11.23 8.07
N ASP A 21 10.62 -9.95 7.91
CA ASP A 21 11.55 -9.11 7.16
C ASP A 21 11.34 -7.64 7.53
N LYS A 22 12.11 -7.20 8.50
CA LYS A 22 11.95 -5.83 8.98
C LYS A 22 12.38 -4.79 7.96
N LYS A 23 13.23 -5.16 7.04
CA LYS A 23 13.64 -4.25 5.97
C LYS A 23 12.46 -3.95 5.06
N THR A 24 11.70 -4.99 4.71
CA THR A 24 10.48 -4.81 3.93
C THR A 24 9.45 -4.01 4.70
N LEU A 25 9.33 -4.27 5.99
CA LEU A 25 8.42 -3.52 6.84
C LEU A 25 8.75 -2.03 6.83
N LYS A 26 10.02 -1.69 6.92
CA LYS A 26 10.44 -0.30 6.88
C LYS A 26 10.05 0.35 5.56
N LYS A 27 10.19 -0.38 4.46
CA LYS A 27 9.83 0.14 3.16
C LYS A 27 8.33 0.39 3.09
N ILE A 28 7.53 -0.53 3.60
CA ILE A 28 6.09 -0.37 3.63
C ILE A 28 5.70 0.87 4.43
N ASN A 29 6.30 1.04 5.61
CA ASN A 29 6.02 2.20 6.44
C ASN A 29 6.38 3.49 5.74
N LYS A 30 7.50 3.49 5.03
CA LYS A 30 7.93 4.67 4.29
C LYS A 30 6.96 5.01 3.18
N LEU A 31 6.47 3.99 2.48
CA LEU A 31 5.49 4.21 1.41
C LEU A 31 4.19 4.76 1.96
N ILE A 32 3.72 4.21 3.08
CA ILE A 32 2.48 4.71 3.68
C ILE A 32 2.63 6.18 4.08
N SER A 33 3.74 6.53 4.69
CA SER A 33 3.99 7.91 5.05
C SER A 33 4.02 8.81 3.82
N ASP A 34 4.61 8.31 2.74
CA ASP A 34 4.69 9.08 1.51
C ASP A 34 3.31 9.31 0.89
N ILE A 35 2.45 8.28 0.93
CA ILE A 35 1.08 8.44 0.45
C ILE A 35 0.37 9.53 1.24
N MET A 36 0.52 9.50 2.55
CA MET A 36 -0.17 10.45 3.41
C MET A 36 0.33 11.87 3.21
N ARG A 37 1.58 12.01 2.81
CA ARG A 37 2.17 13.33 2.59
C ARG A 37 1.91 13.87 1.19
N ASN A 38 2.02 13.00 0.19
CA ASN A 38 2.06 13.44 -1.21
C ASN A 38 0.85 13.04 -2.02
N GLY A 39 -0.03 12.20 -1.49
CA GLY A 39 -1.23 11.79 -2.19
C GLY A 39 -1.09 10.46 -2.88
N ALA A 40 -2.16 10.06 -3.57
CA ALA A 40 -2.26 8.71 -4.10
C ALA A 40 -1.29 8.42 -5.25
N LEU A 41 -1.05 9.41 -6.10
CA LEU A 41 -0.31 9.17 -7.34
C LEU A 41 1.03 9.89 -7.43
N THR A 42 1.50 10.44 -6.33
CA THR A 42 2.75 11.19 -6.34
C THR A 42 3.69 10.63 -5.29
N GLY A 43 4.93 10.35 -5.69
CA GLY A 43 5.94 9.96 -4.72
C GLY A 43 6.62 8.65 -5.07
N GLU A 44 7.12 7.99 -4.05
CA GLU A 44 7.96 6.80 -4.20
C GLU A 44 7.17 5.56 -4.59
N GLY A 45 7.87 4.61 -5.21
CA GLY A 45 7.29 3.31 -5.47
C GLY A 45 6.48 3.24 -6.74
N LYS A 46 6.63 4.21 -7.62
CA LYS A 46 5.94 4.24 -8.91
C LYS A 46 4.43 4.05 -8.74
N PRO A 47 3.78 4.98 -8.04
CA PRO A 47 2.33 4.83 -7.81
C PRO A 47 1.56 4.81 -9.12
N GLU A 48 0.55 3.94 -9.16
CA GLU A 48 -0.31 3.87 -10.34
C GLU A 48 -1.72 3.46 -9.94
N LEU A 49 -2.67 3.85 -10.78
CA LEU A 49 -4.07 3.50 -10.61
C LEU A 49 -4.30 2.12 -11.20
N LEU A 50 -4.92 1.25 -10.44
CA LEU A 50 -5.19 -0.10 -10.90
C LEU A 50 -6.45 -0.14 -11.75
N LYS A 51 -6.59 -1.21 -12.52
CA LYS A 51 -7.72 -1.39 -13.44
C LYS A 51 -8.45 -2.68 -13.11
N GLY A 52 -9.54 -2.91 -13.81
CA GLY A 52 -10.29 -4.12 -13.66
C GLY A 52 -11.00 -4.19 -12.31
N ASP A 53 -10.90 -5.33 -11.67
CA ASP A 53 -11.59 -5.55 -10.40
C ASP A 53 -11.11 -4.63 -9.30
N LEU A 54 -9.91 -4.10 -9.44
CA LEU A 54 -9.35 -3.20 -8.45
C LEU A 54 -9.36 -1.74 -8.90
N PHE A 55 -10.22 -1.41 -9.84
CA PHE A 55 -10.36 -0.03 -10.25
C PHE A 55 -10.76 0.83 -9.05
N GLY A 56 -10.07 1.94 -8.88
CA GLY A 56 -10.28 2.79 -7.72
C GLY A 56 -9.23 2.58 -6.64
N TYR A 57 -8.45 1.53 -6.77
CA TYR A 57 -7.31 1.30 -5.89
C TYR A 57 -6.05 1.72 -6.60
N TYR A 58 -5.00 1.90 -5.80
CA TYR A 58 -3.68 2.30 -6.31
C TYR A 58 -2.66 1.29 -5.81
N SER A 59 -1.51 1.24 -6.48
CA SER A 59 -0.42 0.41 -6.00
C SER A 59 0.89 1.16 -6.02
N ARG A 60 1.79 0.77 -5.13
CA ARG A 60 3.18 1.22 -5.14
C ARG A 60 4.05 0.01 -4.98
N ARG A 61 5.22 0.05 -5.58
CA ARG A 61 6.16 -1.07 -5.49
C ARG A 61 6.84 -1.07 -4.14
N ILE A 62 6.76 -2.19 -3.46
CA ILE A 62 7.54 -2.43 -2.26
C ILE A 62 8.92 -2.94 -2.68
N ASN A 63 8.91 -3.92 -3.59
CA ASN A 63 10.11 -4.47 -4.20
C ASN A 63 9.71 -5.03 -5.55
N ASP A 64 10.54 -5.88 -6.14
CA ASP A 64 10.26 -6.42 -7.47
C ASP A 64 8.99 -7.27 -7.51
N LYS A 65 8.64 -7.89 -6.41
CA LYS A 65 7.52 -8.81 -6.37
C LYS A 65 6.30 -8.24 -5.68
N GLU A 66 6.49 -7.63 -4.54
CA GLU A 66 5.36 -7.21 -3.72
C GLU A 66 4.93 -5.80 -4.00
N ARG A 67 3.64 -5.58 -3.82
CA ARG A 67 3.02 -4.27 -4.02
C ARG A 67 2.23 -3.88 -2.80
N LEU A 68 2.21 -2.59 -2.53
CA LEU A 68 1.32 -2.00 -1.54
C LEU A 68 0.08 -1.54 -2.29
N VAL A 69 -1.08 -2.09 -1.96
CA VAL A 69 -2.34 -1.73 -2.62
C VAL A 69 -3.18 -0.95 -1.62
N TYR A 70 -3.69 0.18 -2.05
CA TYR A 70 -4.38 1.10 -1.15
C TYR A 70 -5.40 1.92 -1.90
N LYS A 71 -6.26 2.59 -1.16
CA LYS A 71 -7.16 3.58 -1.75
C LYS A 71 -7.37 4.71 -0.75
N ILE A 72 -7.92 5.80 -1.25
CA ILE A 72 -8.22 6.97 -0.44
C ILE A 72 -9.72 6.98 -0.19
N LEU A 73 -10.08 6.89 1.07
CA LEU A 73 -11.48 6.95 1.47
C LEU A 73 -11.91 8.39 1.62
N ASP A 74 -13.18 8.60 1.87
CA ASP A 74 -13.69 9.91 2.22
C ASP A 74 -12.90 10.42 3.43
N ASP A 75 -12.80 11.73 3.56
CA ASP A 75 -12.04 12.34 4.64
C ASP A 75 -10.53 12.11 4.54
N ASN A 76 -10.07 11.72 3.35
CA ASN A 76 -8.64 11.54 3.09
C ASN A 76 -7.98 10.47 3.95
N VAL A 77 -8.75 9.48 4.36
CA VAL A 77 -8.20 8.35 5.08
C VAL A 77 -7.60 7.38 4.07
N VAL A 78 -6.37 6.96 4.31
CA VAL A 78 -5.70 5.99 3.46
C VAL A 78 -6.05 4.59 3.97
N GLU A 79 -6.66 3.78 3.12
CA GLU A 79 -6.94 2.40 3.49
C GLU A 79 -5.97 1.48 2.78
N ILE A 80 -5.25 0.68 3.57
CA ILE A 80 -4.31 -0.29 3.03
C ILE A 80 -5.07 -1.59 2.80
N TYR A 81 -5.15 -1.99 1.54
CA TYR A 81 -5.89 -3.17 1.15
C TYR A 81 -5.01 -4.41 1.20
N SER A 82 -3.74 -4.27 0.82
CA SER A 82 -2.82 -5.40 0.78
C SER A 82 -1.39 -4.87 0.76
N CYS A 83 -0.48 -5.62 1.34
CA CYS A 83 0.93 -5.24 1.30
C CYS A 83 1.82 -6.46 1.06
N ASN A 84 1.30 -7.47 0.39
CA ASN A 84 2.07 -8.68 0.16
C ASN A 84 1.80 -9.31 -1.20
N ASP A 85 1.02 -8.67 -2.06
CA ASP A 85 0.64 -9.28 -3.33
C ASP A 85 1.18 -8.51 -4.51
N HIS A 86 1.18 -9.17 -5.66
CA HIS A 86 1.56 -8.56 -6.90
C HIS A 86 0.37 -8.64 -7.85
N TYR A 87 -0.24 -7.50 -8.07
CA TYR A 87 -1.44 -7.43 -8.89
C TYR A 87 -1.16 -7.03 -10.32
N SER A 88 0.02 -6.54 -10.57
CA SER A 88 0.32 -5.96 -11.87
C SER A 88 0.43 -6.98 -12.98
N ASP A 89 0.53 -8.23 -12.64
CA ASP A 89 0.70 -9.28 -13.64
C ASP A 89 -0.61 -9.93 -14.05
N LYS A 90 -1.70 -9.28 -13.76
CA LYS A 90 -3.00 -9.74 -14.20
C LYS A 90 -3.48 -8.97 -15.40
#